data_9f88fd01115b3c1c7f1f59c4ae2938ea
#
_entry.id   9f88fd01115b3c1c7f1f59c4ae2938ea
#
_cell.length_a   1.000
_cell.length_b   1.000
_cell.length_c   1.000
_cell.angle_alpha   90.00
_cell.angle_beta   90.00
_cell.angle_gamma   90.00
#
_symmetry.space_group_name_H-M   'P 1'
#
loop_
_entity.id
_entity.type
_entity.pdbx_description
1 polymer ?
#
loop_
_entity_poly.entity_id
_entity_poly.type
_entity_poly.pdbx_seq_one_letter_code
_entity_poly.pdbx_strand_id
1 'polypeptide(L)'
;MSRIFVTGSADGLGKMAAQLLIDQGHKVVLHARNKARAQEALAAVPVAVGDVASIAQTRDVAEQINRLGPLDAVIHNVAVGYREPRRIQTEDGLPHVFAINTLAPYLLTALIHRPKRLIYLSSGLHRSGDLSLEDLTWERRPWQGAAAYSDSKLHDVLFAFAVARRWPDVRSNALEPGWVPTKMGGPGAPDDLDAAHRTQVWLAVSEDAAARVSGSYFYHLRPRAPHSAVFDEERQEKLIDACYRFTGIRLPA
;
A
#
# COMPACT_ATOMS: atom_id res chain seq x y z
N MET A 1 -8.61 -11.89 18.24
CA MET A 1 -7.78 -12.51 17.17
C MET A 1 -8.33 -12.04 15.83
N SER A 2 -7.54 -11.33 15.02
CA SER A 2 -7.93 -10.78 13.71
C SER A 2 -7.27 -11.54 12.58
N ARG A 3 -7.81 -11.44 11.34
CA ARG A 3 -7.19 -11.96 10.12
C ARG A 3 -6.73 -10.78 9.26
N ILE A 4 -5.43 -10.73 8.95
CA ILE A 4 -4.79 -9.62 8.27
C ILE A 4 -4.08 -10.07 7.01
N PHE A 5 -4.30 -9.38 5.89
CA PHE A 5 -3.53 -9.54 4.67
C PHE A 5 -2.45 -8.47 4.58
N VAL A 6 -1.20 -8.89 4.30
CA VAL A 6 -0.05 -7.97 4.18
C VAL A 6 0.57 -8.14 2.80
N THR A 7 0.51 -7.11 1.95
CA THR A 7 1.15 -7.17 0.64
C THR A 7 2.67 -7.01 0.73
N GLY A 8 3.44 -7.70 -0.13
CA GLY A 8 4.91 -7.63 -0.13
C GLY A 8 5.54 -8.14 1.16
N SER A 9 4.99 -9.18 1.76
CA SER A 9 5.38 -9.68 3.08
C SER A 9 6.39 -10.84 3.07
N ALA A 10 6.98 -11.16 1.90
CA ALA A 10 8.08 -12.12 1.82
C ALA A 10 9.43 -11.53 2.28
N ASP A 11 9.54 -10.20 2.44
CA ASP A 11 10.80 -9.52 2.79
C ASP A 11 10.53 -8.17 3.48
N GLY A 12 11.59 -7.56 4.04
CA GLY A 12 11.61 -6.19 4.55
C GLY A 12 10.52 -5.88 5.59
N LEU A 13 9.99 -4.67 5.55
CA LEU A 13 8.99 -4.19 6.53
C LEU A 13 7.70 -5.02 6.53
N GLY A 14 7.29 -5.53 5.37
CA GLY A 14 6.11 -6.39 5.27
C GLY A 14 6.28 -7.71 6.01
N LYS A 15 7.47 -8.33 5.92
CA LYS A 15 7.79 -9.55 6.68
C LYS A 15 7.88 -9.28 8.18
N MET A 16 8.49 -8.17 8.57
CA MET A 16 8.58 -7.76 9.98
C MET A 16 7.19 -7.49 10.58
N ALA A 17 6.32 -6.80 9.85
CA ALA A 17 4.94 -6.57 10.27
C ALA A 17 4.15 -7.87 10.39
N ALA A 18 4.30 -8.77 9.42
CA ALA A 18 3.64 -10.08 9.44
C ALA A 18 4.10 -10.92 10.64
N GLN A 19 5.40 -10.95 10.92
CA GLN A 19 5.95 -11.64 12.09
C GLN A 19 5.38 -11.08 13.39
N LEU A 20 5.40 -9.74 13.55
CA LEU A 20 4.86 -9.10 14.76
C LEU A 20 3.36 -9.40 14.95
N LEU A 21 2.57 -9.43 13.87
CA LEU A 21 1.15 -9.82 13.94
C LEU A 21 0.97 -11.27 14.39
N ILE A 22 1.82 -12.19 13.91
CA ILE A 22 1.80 -13.60 14.30
C ILE A 22 2.17 -13.75 15.78
N ASP A 23 3.22 -13.07 16.23
CA ASP A 23 3.70 -13.09 17.63
C ASP A 23 2.63 -12.55 18.59
N GLN A 24 1.76 -11.65 18.11
CA GLN A 24 0.59 -11.14 18.84
C GLN A 24 -0.64 -12.07 18.76
N GLY A 25 -0.53 -13.24 18.14
CA GLY A 25 -1.61 -14.24 18.03
C GLY A 25 -2.65 -13.96 16.95
N HIS A 26 -2.35 -13.11 15.96
CA HIS A 26 -3.24 -12.86 14.83
C HIS A 26 -3.04 -13.85 13.69
N LYS A 27 -4.07 -14.05 12.86
CA LYS A 27 -3.98 -14.82 11.61
C LYS A 27 -3.49 -13.92 10.49
N VAL A 28 -2.39 -14.28 9.82
CA VAL A 28 -1.83 -13.49 8.73
C VAL A 28 -1.96 -14.26 7.42
N VAL A 29 -2.25 -13.54 6.35
CA VAL A 29 -2.08 -14.01 4.97
C VAL A 29 -0.96 -13.18 4.35
N LEU A 30 0.03 -13.85 3.81
CA LEU A 30 1.19 -13.22 3.19
C LEU A 30 0.97 -13.01 1.69
N HIS A 31 1.79 -12.19 1.07
CA HIS A 31 1.86 -12.01 -0.37
C HIS A 31 3.28 -12.12 -0.88
N ALA A 32 3.46 -12.89 -1.95
CA ALA A 32 4.71 -13.03 -2.69
C ALA A 32 4.45 -12.90 -4.20
N ARG A 33 5.36 -12.20 -4.92
CA ARG A 33 5.20 -11.97 -6.36
C ARG A 33 5.31 -13.23 -7.22
N ASN A 34 5.91 -14.31 -6.70
CA ASN A 34 6.02 -15.60 -7.39
C ASN A 34 6.26 -16.74 -6.40
N LYS A 35 6.19 -17.99 -6.88
CA LYS A 35 6.35 -19.20 -6.07
C LYS A 35 7.72 -19.28 -5.37
N ALA A 36 8.81 -18.86 -6.02
CA ALA A 36 10.14 -18.86 -5.40
C ALA A 36 10.20 -17.96 -4.17
N ARG A 37 9.65 -16.74 -4.28
CA ARG A 37 9.56 -15.81 -3.15
C ARG A 37 8.59 -16.29 -2.06
N ALA A 38 7.56 -17.06 -2.42
CA ALA A 38 6.66 -17.65 -1.45
C ALA A 38 7.36 -18.69 -0.56
N GLN A 39 8.36 -19.41 -1.08
CA GLN A 39 9.18 -20.36 -0.31
C GLN A 39 10.08 -19.67 0.73
N GLU A 40 10.42 -18.39 0.51
CA GLU A 40 11.20 -17.57 1.46
C GLU A 40 10.31 -16.92 2.55
N ALA A 41 9.00 -17.04 2.41
CA ALA A 41 8.03 -16.47 3.36
C ALA A 41 8.01 -17.26 4.67
N LEU A 42 7.30 -16.74 5.66
CA LEU A 42 7.17 -17.38 6.97
C LEU A 42 6.50 -18.73 6.84
N ALA A 43 7.11 -19.76 7.43
CA ALA A 43 6.64 -21.15 7.33
C ALA A 43 5.24 -21.32 7.94
N ALA A 44 4.45 -22.20 7.33
CA ALA A 44 3.09 -22.55 7.77
C ALA A 44 2.06 -21.39 7.74
N VAL A 45 2.37 -20.28 7.06
CA VAL A 45 1.44 -19.16 6.90
C VAL A 45 0.90 -19.17 5.46
N PRO A 46 -0.41 -19.00 5.22
CA PRO A 46 -0.98 -18.88 3.88
C PRO A 46 -0.34 -17.75 3.08
N VAL A 47 -0.01 -18.02 1.81
CA VAL A 47 0.61 -17.05 0.90
C VAL A 47 -0.22 -16.93 -0.36
N ALA A 48 -0.70 -15.71 -0.66
CA ALA A 48 -1.23 -15.38 -1.98
C ALA A 48 -0.07 -15.07 -2.94
N VAL A 49 -0.10 -15.65 -4.12
CA VAL A 49 1.01 -15.54 -5.09
C VAL A 49 0.53 -14.86 -6.37
N GLY A 50 1.22 -13.81 -6.78
CA GLY A 50 1.01 -13.08 -8.02
C GLY A 50 1.85 -11.82 -8.08
N ASP A 51 2.31 -11.44 -9.27
CA ASP A 51 3.04 -10.19 -9.45
C ASP A 51 2.05 -9.02 -9.60
N VAL A 52 2.02 -8.16 -8.60
CA VAL A 52 1.13 -6.99 -8.60
C VAL A 52 1.57 -5.86 -9.55
N ALA A 53 2.63 -6.09 -10.32
CA ALA A 53 2.94 -5.27 -11.49
C ALA A 53 1.98 -5.55 -12.67
N SER A 54 1.21 -6.66 -12.61
CA SER A 54 0.23 -7.07 -13.59
C SER A 54 -1.19 -6.87 -13.04
N ILE A 55 -2.05 -6.23 -13.83
CA ILE A 55 -3.48 -6.05 -13.50
C ILE A 55 -4.16 -7.42 -13.35
N ALA A 56 -3.89 -8.35 -14.27
CA ALA A 56 -4.49 -9.69 -14.26
C ALA A 56 -4.06 -10.47 -12.99
N GLN A 57 -2.77 -10.50 -12.69
CA GLN A 57 -2.28 -11.21 -11.51
C GLN A 57 -2.71 -10.54 -10.19
N THR A 58 -2.88 -9.21 -10.17
CA THR A 58 -3.46 -8.52 -9.01
C THR A 58 -4.91 -8.93 -8.76
N ARG A 59 -5.71 -9.14 -9.82
CA ARG A 59 -7.06 -9.74 -9.71
C ARG A 59 -7.01 -11.15 -9.13
N ASP A 60 -6.11 -11.99 -9.64
CA ASP A 60 -5.92 -13.35 -9.12
C ASP A 60 -5.53 -13.37 -7.64
N VAL A 61 -4.66 -12.43 -7.21
CA VAL A 61 -4.33 -12.26 -5.78
C VAL A 61 -5.58 -11.93 -4.97
N ALA A 62 -6.41 -10.98 -5.42
CA ALA A 62 -7.65 -10.62 -4.73
C ALA A 62 -8.61 -11.82 -4.63
N GLU A 63 -8.73 -12.64 -5.68
CA GLU A 63 -9.54 -13.85 -5.65
C GLU A 63 -8.99 -14.90 -4.68
N GLN A 64 -7.67 -15.11 -4.64
CA GLN A 64 -7.04 -16.00 -3.66
C GLN A 64 -7.38 -15.56 -2.24
N ILE A 65 -7.30 -14.26 -1.96
CA ILE A 65 -7.63 -13.69 -0.66
C ILE A 65 -9.11 -13.89 -0.33
N ASN A 66 -10.01 -13.59 -1.25
CA ASN A 66 -11.45 -13.72 -1.04
C ASN A 66 -11.87 -15.17 -0.73
N ARG A 67 -11.21 -16.16 -1.35
CA ARG A 67 -11.44 -17.59 -1.05
C ARG A 67 -11.04 -17.99 0.38
N LEU A 68 -10.12 -17.25 1.01
CA LEU A 68 -9.75 -17.50 2.41
C LEU A 68 -10.77 -16.95 3.42
N GLY A 69 -11.77 -16.19 2.94
CA GLY A 69 -12.83 -15.59 3.74
C GLY A 69 -12.51 -14.17 4.23
N PRO A 70 -13.38 -13.57 5.05
CA PRO A 70 -13.30 -12.16 5.38
C PRO A 70 -12.03 -11.81 6.14
N LEU A 71 -11.53 -10.59 5.87
CA LEU A 71 -10.38 -9.98 6.54
C LEU A 71 -10.85 -8.91 7.54
N ASP A 72 -10.12 -8.77 8.64
CA ASP A 72 -10.26 -7.63 9.55
C ASP A 72 -9.44 -6.43 9.06
N ALA A 73 -8.26 -6.68 8.46
CA ALA A 73 -7.43 -5.61 7.92
C ALA A 73 -6.66 -6.02 6.65
N VAL A 74 -6.37 -5.02 5.80
CA VAL A 74 -5.41 -5.13 4.70
C VAL A 74 -4.34 -4.07 4.88
N ILE A 75 -3.07 -4.49 4.80
CA ILE A 75 -1.90 -3.62 4.81
C ILE A 75 -1.30 -3.59 3.41
N HIS A 76 -1.47 -2.47 2.72
CA HIS A 76 -0.86 -2.18 1.43
C HIS A 76 0.59 -1.73 1.65
N ASN A 77 1.48 -2.72 1.84
CA ASN A 77 2.89 -2.49 2.15
C ASN A 77 3.80 -2.63 0.92
N VAL A 78 3.37 -3.39 -0.12
CA VAL A 78 4.21 -3.56 -1.31
C VAL A 78 4.52 -2.23 -1.96
N ALA A 79 5.80 -2.01 -2.27
CA ALA A 79 6.23 -0.88 -3.07
C ALA A 79 7.54 -1.19 -3.78
N VAL A 80 7.76 -0.52 -4.91
CA VAL A 80 9.05 -0.42 -5.57
C VAL A 80 9.59 0.99 -5.41
N GLY A 81 10.93 1.14 -5.38
CA GLY A 81 11.57 2.32 -4.88
C GLY A 81 11.89 3.39 -5.91
N TYR A 82 12.44 4.44 -5.37
CA TYR A 82 12.74 5.74 -5.97
C TYR A 82 14.03 5.77 -6.81
N ARG A 83 14.73 4.63 -6.97
CA ARG A 83 16.02 4.55 -7.67
C ARG A 83 15.93 3.92 -9.06
N GLU A 84 14.73 3.80 -9.63
CA GLU A 84 14.58 3.30 -10.99
C GLU A 84 15.17 4.31 -11.99
N PRO A 85 16.28 3.97 -12.67
CA PRO A 85 17.01 4.93 -13.52
C PRO A 85 16.32 5.22 -14.84
N ARG A 86 15.31 4.41 -15.18
CA ARG A 86 14.52 4.53 -16.42
C ARG A 86 13.08 4.13 -16.15
N ARG A 87 12.16 4.55 -16.98
CA ARG A 87 10.77 4.10 -16.98
C ARG A 87 10.72 2.61 -17.39
N ILE A 88 10.60 1.74 -16.39
CA ILE A 88 10.39 0.31 -16.61
C ILE A 88 8.92 0.11 -16.95
N GLN A 89 8.65 -0.60 -18.05
CA GLN A 89 7.28 -0.87 -18.49
C GLN A 89 6.85 -2.27 -18.09
N THR A 90 5.64 -2.39 -17.56
CA THR A 90 4.99 -3.67 -17.22
C THR A 90 4.39 -4.34 -18.47
N GLU A 91 3.88 -5.56 -18.33
CA GLU A 91 3.16 -6.25 -19.40
C GLU A 91 1.89 -5.50 -19.84
N ASP A 92 1.28 -4.73 -18.94
CA ASP A 92 0.12 -3.87 -19.23
C ASP A 92 0.50 -2.52 -19.89
N GLY A 93 1.78 -2.31 -20.23
CA GLY A 93 2.26 -1.06 -20.84
C GLY A 93 2.46 0.10 -19.86
N LEU A 94 2.28 -0.11 -18.56
CA LEU A 94 2.30 0.91 -17.52
C LEU A 94 3.67 1.06 -16.85
N PRO A 95 4.01 2.24 -16.29
CA PRO A 95 5.21 2.37 -15.49
C PRO A 95 5.16 1.43 -14.29
N HIS A 96 6.24 0.71 -14.04
CA HIS A 96 6.38 -0.26 -12.94
C HIS A 96 6.04 0.35 -11.57
N VAL A 97 6.53 1.58 -11.29
CA VAL A 97 6.21 2.30 -10.05
C VAL A 97 4.70 2.57 -9.94
N PHE A 98 4.06 3.04 -11.01
CA PHE A 98 2.63 3.33 -11.01
C PHE A 98 1.78 2.06 -10.85
N ALA A 99 2.13 0.99 -11.57
CA ALA A 99 1.41 -0.28 -11.50
C ALA A 99 1.44 -0.87 -10.08
N ILE A 100 2.63 -0.93 -9.45
CA ILE A 100 2.79 -1.57 -8.14
C ILE A 100 2.35 -0.67 -7.00
N ASN A 101 2.75 0.61 -7.01
CA ASN A 101 2.53 1.48 -5.85
C ASN A 101 1.16 2.15 -5.87
N THR A 102 0.51 2.27 -7.03
CA THR A 102 -0.79 2.97 -7.18
C THR A 102 -1.91 2.03 -7.58
N LEU A 103 -1.77 1.34 -8.73
CA LEU A 103 -2.87 0.52 -9.24
C LEU A 103 -3.09 -0.75 -8.43
N ALA A 104 -2.04 -1.39 -7.91
CA ALA A 104 -2.22 -2.59 -7.10
C ALA A 104 -2.97 -2.30 -5.79
N PRO A 105 -2.63 -1.28 -4.96
CA PRO A 105 -3.44 -0.91 -3.81
C PRO A 105 -4.89 -0.56 -4.19
N TYR A 106 -5.10 0.18 -5.29
CA TYR A 106 -6.43 0.48 -5.80
C TYR A 106 -7.24 -0.78 -6.13
N LEU A 107 -6.66 -1.68 -6.94
CA LEU A 107 -7.32 -2.92 -7.35
C LEU A 107 -7.62 -3.84 -6.17
N LEU A 108 -6.67 -4.02 -5.26
CA LEU A 108 -6.87 -4.86 -4.08
C LEU A 108 -7.94 -4.26 -3.16
N THR A 109 -7.97 -2.93 -3.01
CA THR A 109 -9.05 -2.26 -2.26
C THR A 109 -10.41 -2.47 -2.91
N ALA A 110 -10.49 -2.40 -4.25
CA ALA A 110 -11.73 -2.53 -4.98
C ALA A 110 -12.26 -3.97 -5.06
N LEU A 111 -11.38 -4.97 -5.04
CA LEU A 111 -11.71 -6.37 -5.34
C LEU A 111 -11.76 -7.30 -4.13
N ILE A 112 -11.00 -7.01 -3.08
CA ILE A 112 -11.05 -7.77 -1.83
C ILE A 112 -12.36 -7.45 -1.11
N HIS A 113 -13.01 -8.46 -0.53
CA HIS A 113 -14.17 -8.25 0.33
C HIS A 113 -13.83 -7.20 1.40
N ARG A 114 -14.66 -6.15 1.49
CA ARG A 114 -14.42 -4.96 2.31
C ARG A 114 -13.98 -5.33 3.74
N PRO A 115 -12.73 -5.00 4.13
CA PRO A 115 -12.25 -5.26 5.49
C PRO A 115 -12.69 -4.14 6.43
N LYS A 116 -12.47 -4.32 7.72
CA LYS A 116 -12.75 -3.26 8.72
C LYS A 116 -11.69 -2.15 8.72
N ARG A 117 -10.46 -2.48 8.28
CA ARG A 117 -9.33 -1.54 8.31
C ARG A 117 -8.48 -1.65 7.03
N LEU A 118 -8.10 -0.50 6.49
CA LEU A 118 -7.20 -0.37 5.34
C LEU A 118 -6.03 0.52 5.72
N ILE A 119 -4.81 0.03 5.51
CA ILE A 119 -3.57 0.71 5.88
C ILE A 119 -2.69 0.86 4.64
N TYR A 120 -2.36 2.10 4.25
CA TYR A 120 -1.56 2.43 3.08
C TYR A 120 -0.18 2.92 3.50
N LEU A 121 0.87 2.21 3.09
CA LEU A 121 2.24 2.63 3.35
C LEU A 121 2.69 3.66 2.33
N SER A 122 2.69 4.91 2.77
CA SER A 122 3.21 6.05 2.05
C SER A 122 4.69 6.33 2.42
N SER A 123 5.12 7.56 2.27
CA SER A 123 6.46 8.08 2.58
C SER A 123 6.39 9.57 2.85
N GLY A 124 7.32 10.12 3.57
CA GLY A 124 7.51 11.58 3.67
C GLY A 124 7.63 12.28 2.31
N LEU A 125 8.11 11.54 1.29
CA LEU A 125 8.21 12.03 -0.09
C LEU A 125 6.85 12.30 -0.77
N HIS A 126 5.72 11.85 -0.23
CA HIS A 126 4.38 12.19 -0.73
C HIS A 126 4.16 13.71 -0.85
N ARG A 127 4.87 14.50 -0.04
CA ARG A 127 4.78 15.97 -0.04
C ARG A 127 5.32 16.62 -1.31
N SER A 128 6.13 15.89 -2.09
CA SER A 128 6.73 16.33 -3.36
C SER A 128 6.07 15.69 -4.58
N GLY A 129 4.96 14.96 -4.39
CA GLY A 129 4.21 14.34 -5.48
C GLY A 129 3.47 15.35 -6.35
N ASP A 130 3.26 15.00 -7.61
CA ASP A 130 2.53 15.84 -8.57
C ASP A 130 1.04 15.91 -8.24
N LEU A 131 0.59 17.11 -7.89
CA LEU A 131 -0.79 17.38 -7.54
C LEU A 131 -1.73 17.47 -8.74
N SER A 132 -1.20 17.59 -9.96
CA SER A 132 -2.02 17.73 -11.17
C SER A 132 -2.71 16.43 -11.56
N LEU A 133 -2.08 15.28 -11.29
CA LEU A 133 -2.52 13.95 -11.72
C LEU A 133 -2.70 13.84 -13.25
N GLU A 134 -1.98 14.67 -14.03
CA GLU A 134 -2.18 14.78 -15.48
C GLU A 134 -1.36 13.76 -16.26
N ASP A 135 -0.23 13.31 -15.73
CA ASP A 135 0.72 12.42 -16.40
C ASP A 135 1.12 11.25 -15.50
N LEU A 136 0.15 10.46 -15.09
CA LEU A 136 0.34 9.29 -14.20
C LEU A 136 1.23 8.21 -14.83
N THR A 137 1.28 8.18 -16.17
CA THR A 137 2.07 7.20 -16.94
C THR A 137 3.45 7.72 -17.34
N TRP A 138 3.80 8.96 -16.98
CA TRP A 138 5.11 9.55 -17.32
C TRP A 138 5.42 9.50 -18.81
N GLU A 139 4.44 9.84 -19.65
CA GLU A 139 4.59 9.88 -21.11
C GLU A 139 4.89 11.26 -21.66
N ARG A 140 4.51 12.32 -20.91
CA ARG A 140 4.65 13.72 -21.34
C ARG A 140 5.87 14.41 -20.74
N ARG A 141 6.46 13.87 -19.69
CA ARG A 141 7.63 14.41 -18.97
C ARG A 141 8.78 13.42 -18.90
N PRO A 142 10.05 13.88 -18.88
CA PRO A 142 11.20 13.01 -18.71
C PRO A 142 11.11 12.17 -17.42
N TRP A 143 11.48 10.89 -17.51
CA TRP A 143 11.45 10.00 -16.36
C TRP A 143 12.39 10.46 -15.24
N GLN A 144 11.86 10.53 -14.05
CA GLN A 144 12.59 10.76 -12.80
C GLN A 144 12.07 9.80 -11.73
N GLY A 145 12.83 8.74 -11.44
CA GLY A 145 12.38 7.67 -10.54
C GLY A 145 11.96 8.17 -9.15
N ALA A 146 12.69 9.13 -8.59
CA ALA A 146 12.35 9.73 -7.30
C ALA A 146 11.03 10.51 -7.34
N ALA A 147 10.76 11.25 -8.42
CA ALA A 147 9.51 11.97 -8.57
C ALA A 147 8.34 11.01 -8.83
N ALA A 148 8.53 9.99 -9.68
CA ALA A 148 7.50 8.96 -9.90
C ALA A 148 7.15 8.19 -8.61
N TYR A 149 8.13 7.94 -7.76
CA TYR A 149 7.91 7.37 -6.45
C TYR A 149 7.13 8.34 -5.55
N SER A 150 7.51 9.62 -5.50
CA SER A 150 6.82 10.65 -4.73
C SER A 150 5.36 10.78 -5.14
N ASP A 151 5.07 10.78 -6.45
CA ASP A 151 3.71 10.76 -6.99
C ASP A 151 2.93 9.56 -6.46
N SER A 152 3.51 8.36 -6.56
CA SER A 152 2.85 7.15 -6.09
C SER A 152 2.57 7.17 -4.58
N LYS A 153 3.45 7.80 -3.79
CA LYS A 153 3.27 7.92 -2.34
C LYS A 153 2.24 8.99 -1.95
N LEU A 154 2.04 10.00 -2.78
CA LEU A 154 0.90 10.91 -2.68
C LEU A 154 -0.41 10.16 -3.00
N HIS A 155 -0.42 9.30 -4.01
CA HIS A 155 -1.59 8.50 -4.36
C HIS A 155 -2.03 7.58 -3.21
N ASP A 156 -1.11 6.96 -2.48
CA ASP A 156 -1.43 6.16 -1.29
C ASP A 156 -2.18 6.96 -0.23
N VAL A 157 -1.78 8.23 0.01
CA VAL A 157 -2.47 9.09 0.99
C VAL A 157 -3.83 9.52 0.45
N LEU A 158 -3.93 9.90 -0.83
CA LEU A 158 -5.20 10.24 -1.46
C LEU A 158 -6.20 9.08 -1.39
N PHE A 159 -5.77 7.82 -1.64
CA PHE A 159 -6.62 6.64 -1.49
C PHE A 159 -7.09 6.45 -0.06
N ALA A 160 -6.19 6.56 0.92
CA ALA A 160 -6.55 6.40 2.32
C ALA A 160 -7.66 7.38 2.73
N PHE A 161 -7.56 8.64 2.30
CA PHE A 161 -8.53 9.67 2.62
C PHE A 161 -9.84 9.55 1.81
N ALA A 162 -9.74 9.19 0.53
CA ALA A 162 -10.91 8.92 -0.30
C ALA A 162 -11.75 7.75 0.24
N VAL A 163 -11.09 6.64 0.61
CA VAL A 163 -11.77 5.47 1.18
C VAL A 163 -12.37 5.81 2.55
N ALA A 164 -11.66 6.56 3.41
CA ALA A 164 -12.19 7.01 4.69
C ALA A 164 -13.48 7.82 4.56
N ARG A 165 -13.58 8.65 3.51
CA ARG A 165 -14.77 9.43 3.20
C ARG A 165 -15.90 8.57 2.61
N ARG A 166 -15.56 7.68 1.67
CA ARG A 166 -16.55 6.85 0.95
C ARG A 166 -17.09 5.69 1.78
N TRP A 167 -16.27 5.14 2.69
CA TRP A 167 -16.61 3.97 3.50
C TRP A 167 -16.52 4.31 4.99
N PRO A 168 -17.53 4.96 5.58
CA PRO A 168 -17.51 5.41 6.97
C PRO A 168 -17.44 4.25 7.99
N ASP A 169 -17.76 3.04 7.56
CA ASP A 169 -17.66 1.80 8.32
C ASP A 169 -16.25 1.19 8.30
N VAL A 170 -15.34 1.71 7.46
CA VAL A 170 -13.95 1.24 7.32
C VAL A 170 -12.98 2.29 7.87
N ARG A 171 -12.06 1.86 8.71
CA ARG A 171 -10.96 2.71 9.16
C ARG A 171 -9.84 2.67 8.14
N SER A 172 -9.73 3.71 7.33
CA SER A 172 -8.75 3.84 6.28
C SER A 172 -7.74 4.92 6.63
N ASN A 173 -6.46 4.54 6.73
CA ASN A 173 -5.39 5.45 7.15
C ASN A 173 -4.13 5.22 6.33
N ALA A 174 -3.29 6.26 6.22
CA ALA A 174 -1.96 6.16 5.64
C ALA A 174 -0.88 6.40 6.69
N LEU A 175 0.33 5.94 6.39
CA LEU A 175 1.49 6.15 7.24
C LEU A 175 2.78 6.24 6.44
N GLU A 176 3.82 6.80 7.05
CA GLU A 176 5.20 6.67 6.61
C GLU A 176 6.01 5.88 7.64
N PRO A 177 6.86 4.93 7.18
CA PRO A 177 7.69 4.13 8.09
C PRO A 177 8.99 4.83 8.51
N GLY A 178 9.33 5.97 7.92
CA GLY A 178 10.65 6.58 7.99
C GLY A 178 11.58 6.13 6.86
N TRP A 179 12.80 6.68 6.84
CA TRP A 179 13.87 6.23 5.95
C TRP A 179 14.76 5.23 6.67
N VAL A 180 14.48 3.96 6.45
CA VAL A 180 15.04 2.83 7.23
C VAL A 180 15.99 1.95 6.41
N PRO A 181 16.96 1.27 7.04
CA PRO A 181 18.00 0.46 6.38
C PRO A 181 17.45 -0.88 5.85
N THR A 182 16.55 -0.78 4.88
CA THR A 182 16.04 -1.90 4.07
C THR A 182 16.76 -1.97 2.73
N LYS A 183 16.48 -2.98 1.90
CA LYS A 183 16.99 -3.05 0.52
C LYS A 183 16.63 -1.80 -0.29
N MET A 184 15.47 -1.21 -0.04
CA MET A 184 15.03 0.03 -0.69
C MET A 184 15.74 1.26 -0.12
N GLY A 185 15.78 1.42 1.19
CA GLY A 185 16.37 2.58 1.85
C GLY A 185 17.89 2.63 1.76
N GLY A 186 18.54 1.47 1.75
CA GLY A 186 20.00 1.32 1.74
C GLY A 186 20.62 1.40 3.13
N PRO A 187 21.91 1.01 3.25
CA PRO A 187 22.57 0.85 4.57
C PRO A 187 22.80 2.16 5.32
N GLY A 188 22.73 3.31 4.63
CA GLY A 188 22.92 4.64 5.26
C GLY A 188 21.62 5.30 5.72
N ALA A 189 20.51 4.60 5.71
CA ALA A 189 19.24 5.14 6.18
C ALA A 189 19.26 5.32 7.70
N PRO A 190 18.87 6.50 8.23
CA PRO A 190 19.13 6.87 9.63
C PRO A 190 18.06 6.42 10.61
N ASP A 191 16.85 6.07 10.13
CA ASP A 191 15.70 5.83 11.02
C ASP A 191 15.72 4.39 11.59
N ASP A 192 15.09 4.23 12.75
CA ASP A 192 15.00 2.96 13.45
C ASP A 192 14.15 1.94 12.68
N LEU A 193 14.79 0.86 12.24
CA LEU A 193 14.16 -0.23 11.51
C LEU A 193 13.10 -0.97 12.35
N ASP A 194 13.32 -1.12 13.66
CA ASP A 194 12.37 -1.79 14.53
C ASP A 194 11.11 -0.96 14.77
N ALA A 195 11.22 0.36 14.83
CA ALA A 195 10.08 1.26 14.92
C ALA A 195 9.24 1.31 13.62
N ALA A 196 9.88 1.09 12.46
CA ALA A 196 9.30 1.34 11.14
C ALA A 196 8.06 0.49 10.81
N HIS A 197 8.03 -0.77 11.25
CA HIS A 197 6.91 -1.68 10.96
C HIS A 197 5.79 -1.63 12.01
N ARG A 198 6.02 -1.02 13.18
CA ARG A 198 5.06 -1.06 14.30
C ARG A 198 3.79 -0.27 14.03
N THR A 199 3.89 0.85 13.32
CA THR A 199 2.72 1.72 13.05
C THR A 199 1.68 1.00 12.19
N GLN A 200 2.08 0.28 11.14
CA GLN A 200 1.15 -0.46 10.30
C GLN A 200 0.46 -1.60 11.05
N VAL A 201 1.17 -2.29 11.94
CA VAL A 201 0.60 -3.33 12.82
C VAL A 201 -0.39 -2.72 13.80
N TRP A 202 0.00 -1.65 14.49
CA TRP A 202 -0.85 -0.95 15.45
C TRP A 202 -2.16 -0.45 14.81
N LEU A 203 -2.10 0.18 13.63
CA LEU A 203 -3.29 0.61 12.90
C LEU A 203 -4.17 -0.58 12.47
N ALA A 204 -3.58 -1.74 12.17
CA ALA A 204 -4.32 -2.91 11.72
C ALA A 204 -5.10 -3.61 12.84
N VAL A 205 -4.61 -3.62 14.09
CA VAL A 205 -5.16 -4.48 15.14
C VAL A 205 -5.42 -3.81 16.49
N SER A 206 -4.84 -2.62 16.76
CA SER A 206 -4.98 -2.00 18.09
C SER A 206 -6.40 -1.48 18.34
N GLU A 207 -6.84 -1.62 19.58
CA GLU A 207 -8.08 -1.05 20.10
C GLU A 207 -7.87 0.31 20.80
N ASP A 208 -6.64 0.84 20.78
CA ASP A 208 -6.34 2.19 21.27
C ASP A 208 -7.20 3.22 20.53
N ALA A 209 -7.73 4.19 21.25
CA ALA A 209 -8.55 5.25 20.67
C ALA A 209 -7.83 5.99 19.53
N ALA A 210 -6.50 6.19 19.65
CA ALA A 210 -5.67 6.84 18.65
C ALA A 210 -5.48 5.99 17.37
N ALA A 211 -5.62 4.65 17.42
CA ALA A 211 -5.62 3.77 16.24
C ALA A 211 -7.01 3.60 15.60
N ARG A 212 -8.08 3.95 16.34
CA ARG A 212 -9.47 3.74 15.94
C ARG A 212 -10.05 4.92 15.16
N VAL A 213 -9.21 5.61 14.41
CA VAL A 213 -9.55 6.75 13.58
C VAL A 213 -9.58 6.38 12.10
N SER A 214 -10.12 7.23 11.26
CA SER A 214 -10.15 7.11 9.81
C SER A 214 -9.75 8.44 9.17
N GLY A 215 -9.16 8.41 7.96
CA GLY A 215 -8.73 9.63 7.27
C GLY A 215 -7.56 10.34 7.96
N SER A 216 -6.60 9.57 8.46
CA SER A 216 -5.45 10.11 9.18
C SER A 216 -4.13 9.60 8.62
N TYR A 217 -3.08 10.39 8.84
CA TYR A 217 -1.71 10.06 8.43
C TYR A 217 -0.81 9.95 9.66
N PHE A 218 0.07 8.95 9.69
CA PHE A 218 0.85 8.60 10.87
C PHE A 218 2.35 8.50 10.59
N TYR A 219 3.13 8.76 11.63
CA TYR A 219 4.55 8.46 11.72
C TYR A 219 4.87 7.98 13.14
N HIS A 220 5.48 6.80 13.28
CA HIS A 220 5.87 6.20 14.56
C HIS A 220 4.77 6.28 15.63
N LEU A 221 3.60 5.71 15.33
CA LEU A 221 2.40 5.64 16.18
C LEU A 221 1.74 6.99 16.50
N ARG A 222 2.21 8.09 15.92
CA ARG A 222 1.71 9.44 16.18
C ARG A 222 1.05 10.03 14.94
N PRO A 223 -0.08 10.70 15.08
CA PRO A 223 -0.65 11.48 13.99
C PRO A 223 0.35 12.53 13.49
N ARG A 224 0.42 12.68 12.18
CA ARG A 224 1.24 13.69 11.50
C ARG A 224 0.41 14.35 10.41
N ALA A 225 0.53 15.67 10.23
CA ALA A 225 -0.15 16.34 9.14
C ALA A 225 0.39 15.86 7.78
N PRO A 226 -0.45 15.38 6.85
CA PRO A 226 -0.02 15.08 5.48
C PRO A 226 0.11 16.36 4.65
N HIS A 227 0.39 16.25 3.35
CA HIS A 227 0.22 17.36 2.41
C HIS A 227 -1.24 17.79 2.38
N SER A 228 -1.53 19.12 2.45
CA SER A 228 -2.90 19.65 2.55
C SER A 228 -3.82 19.26 1.37
N ALA A 229 -3.25 19.06 0.18
CA ALA A 229 -4.00 18.66 -1.01
C ALA A 229 -4.69 17.29 -0.91
N VAL A 230 -4.35 16.46 0.09
CA VAL A 230 -5.01 15.16 0.27
C VAL A 230 -6.44 15.28 0.80
N PHE A 231 -6.81 16.45 1.35
CA PHE A 231 -8.17 16.77 1.80
C PHE A 231 -9.08 17.24 0.66
N ASP A 232 -8.52 17.48 -0.54
CA ASP A 232 -9.27 17.90 -1.72
C ASP A 232 -10.01 16.68 -2.31
N GLU A 233 -11.32 16.67 -2.14
CA GLU A 233 -12.19 15.57 -2.58
C GLU A 233 -12.19 15.42 -4.11
N GLU A 234 -12.14 16.54 -4.86
CA GLU A 234 -12.08 16.49 -6.33
C GLU A 234 -10.80 15.79 -6.80
N ARG A 235 -9.68 16.04 -6.14
CA ARG A 235 -8.41 15.36 -6.45
C ARG A 235 -8.45 13.87 -6.09
N GLN A 236 -9.08 13.51 -4.97
CA GLN A 236 -9.31 12.11 -4.62
C GLN A 236 -10.11 11.39 -5.70
N GLU A 237 -11.21 11.99 -6.15
CA GLU A 237 -12.05 11.42 -7.20
C GLU A 237 -11.32 11.34 -8.55
N LYS A 238 -10.57 12.37 -8.92
CA LYS A 238 -9.76 12.40 -10.14
C LYS A 238 -8.78 11.21 -10.20
N LEU A 239 -8.14 10.87 -9.07
CA LEU A 239 -7.25 9.72 -8.99
C LEU A 239 -8.01 8.39 -9.12
N ILE A 240 -9.14 8.25 -8.41
CA ILE A 240 -10.00 7.06 -8.47
C ILE A 240 -10.50 6.82 -9.92
N ASP A 241 -10.99 7.87 -10.57
CA ASP A 241 -11.46 7.81 -11.96
C ASP A 241 -10.33 7.47 -12.93
N ALA A 242 -9.13 7.99 -12.69
CA ALA A 242 -7.97 7.63 -13.50
C ALA A 242 -7.64 6.13 -13.35
N CYS A 243 -7.61 5.61 -12.12
CA CYS A 243 -7.38 4.18 -11.87
C CYS A 243 -8.47 3.30 -12.49
N TYR A 244 -9.73 3.74 -12.44
CA TYR A 244 -10.82 3.07 -13.15
C TYR A 244 -10.56 2.99 -14.66
N ARG A 245 -10.12 4.08 -15.29
CA ARG A 245 -9.82 4.09 -16.74
C ARG A 245 -8.72 3.09 -17.13
N PHE A 246 -7.69 2.91 -16.28
CA PHE A 246 -6.63 1.93 -16.54
C PHE A 246 -7.05 0.48 -16.31
N THR A 247 -7.93 0.24 -15.33
CA THR A 247 -8.22 -1.12 -14.83
C THR A 247 -9.57 -1.67 -15.27
N GLY A 248 -10.52 -0.80 -15.64
CA GLY A 248 -11.92 -1.14 -15.86
C GLY A 248 -12.68 -1.54 -14.59
N ILE A 249 -12.06 -1.44 -13.41
CA ILE A 249 -12.64 -1.83 -12.12
C ILE A 249 -13.01 -0.57 -11.34
N ARG A 250 -14.27 -0.46 -10.92
CA ARG A 250 -14.75 0.64 -10.07
C ARG A 250 -14.47 0.33 -8.60
N LEU A 251 -14.05 1.34 -7.87
CA LEU A 251 -14.09 1.27 -6.41
C LEU A 251 -15.58 1.22 -5.99
N PRO A 252 -16.01 0.20 -5.24
CA PRO A 252 -17.41 0.12 -4.77
C PRO A 252 -17.84 1.37 -3.98
N ALA A 253 -19.14 1.66 -4.04
CA ALA A 253 -19.73 2.76 -3.27
C ALA A 253 -19.70 2.46 -1.76
#